data_1e199e65ebf6577d2f9d7521114460c5
#
_entry.id   1e199e65ebf6577d2f9d7521114460c5
#
_cell.length_a   1.000
_cell.length_b   1.000
_cell.length_c   1.000
_cell.angle_alpha   90.00
_cell.angle_beta   90.00
_cell.angle_gamma   90.00
#
_symmetry.space_group_name_H-M   'P 1'
#
loop_
_entity.id
_entity.type
_entity.pdbx_description
1 polymer ?
#
loop_
_entity_poly.entity_id
_entity_poly.type
_entity_poly.pdbx_seq_one_letter_code
_entity_poly.pdbx_strand_id
1 'polypeptide(L)'
;MKQLFTIDAKDYDPSWQKSYRPSVRGIIISNDNLISLIYSQKYHFYKLPGGGIEEGESHLETLIREVDEETGLTVIPDSVQEFGEALRIQKSSTLKDTIFVQQNFYYICQTTGQ
;
A
#
# COMPACT_ATOMS: atom_id res chain seq x y z
N MET A 1 4.24 8.75 -11.87
CA MET A 1 4.24 7.28 -11.65
C MET A 1 3.22 6.63 -12.57
N LYS A 2 3.56 5.46 -13.10
CA LYS A 2 2.69 4.77 -14.06
C LYS A 2 1.40 4.29 -13.41
N GLN A 3 0.25 4.59 -14.03
CA GLN A 3 -1.05 4.09 -13.60
C GLN A 3 -1.18 2.62 -14.02
N LEU A 4 -1.40 1.73 -13.05
CA LEU A 4 -1.47 0.29 -13.31
C LEU A 4 -2.90 -0.17 -13.57
N PHE A 5 -3.82 0.13 -12.65
CA PHE A 5 -5.22 -0.28 -12.76
C PHE A 5 -6.09 0.51 -11.79
N THR A 6 -7.40 0.42 -12.01
CA THR A 6 -8.41 0.94 -11.09
C THR A 6 -9.41 -0.16 -10.81
N ILE A 7 -9.68 -0.41 -9.53
CA ILE A 7 -10.75 -1.31 -9.10
C ILE A 7 -11.85 -0.44 -8.52
N ASP A 8 -12.99 -0.38 -9.21
CA ASP A 8 -14.16 0.39 -8.78
C ASP A 8 -15.31 -0.56 -8.52
N ALA A 9 -15.67 -0.72 -7.24
CA ALA A 9 -16.74 -1.64 -6.84
C ALA A 9 -18.13 -1.15 -7.24
N LYS A 10 -18.28 0.16 -7.47
CA LYS A 10 -19.56 0.79 -7.85
C LYS A 10 -20.69 0.42 -6.91
N ASP A 11 -20.37 0.29 -5.63
CA ASP A 11 -21.30 -0.10 -4.57
C ASP A 11 -21.75 1.09 -3.71
N TYR A 12 -21.62 2.29 -4.24
CA TYR A 12 -21.86 3.55 -3.54
C TYR A 12 -22.72 4.48 -4.39
N ASP A 13 -23.30 5.49 -3.73
CA ASP A 13 -23.99 6.57 -4.40
C ASP A 13 -22.95 7.62 -4.82
N PRO A 14 -22.87 7.98 -6.12
CA PRO A 14 -21.88 8.95 -6.60
C PRO A 14 -21.96 10.33 -5.93
N SER A 15 -23.09 10.67 -5.32
CA SER A 15 -23.27 11.95 -4.63
C SER A 15 -22.67 11.98 -3.22
N TRP A 16 -22.28 10.83 -2.68
CA TRP A 16 -21.69 10.77 -1.35
C TRP A 16 -20.34 11.50 -1.30
N GLN A 17 -19.97 11.97 -0.10
CA GLN A 17 -18.66 12.55 0.11
C GLN A 17 -17.57 11.50 -0.09
N LYS A 18 -16.37 11.95 -0.42
CA LYS A 18 -15.22 11.06 -0.64
C LYS A 18 -14.25 11.15 0.52
N SER A 19 -13.70 10.02 0.91
CA SER A 19 -12.60 9.90 1.86
C SER A 19 -11.40 9.31 1.13
N TYR A 20 -10.31 10.07 1.09
CA TYR A 20 -9.10 9.67 0.36
C TYR A 20 -8.07 9.10 1.32
N ARG A 21 -7.49 7.96 0.95
CA ARG A 21 -6.41 7.37 1.73
C ARG A 21 -5.25 6.99 0.81
N PRO A 22 -4.18 7.79 0.78
CA PRO A 22 -2.96 7.39 0.07
C PRO A 22 -2.20 6.37 0.90
N SER A 23 -1.70 5.32 0.24
CA SER A 23 -0.95 4.23 0.87
C SER A 23 0.26 3.89 0.03
N VAL A 24 1.31 3.42 0.68
CA VAL A 24 2.53 2.95 0.02
C VAL A 24 2.64 1.45 0.26
N ARG A 25 2.97 0.70 -0.79
CA ARG A 25 3.17 -0.75 -0.74
C ARG A 25 4.55 -1.10 -1.25
N GLY A 26 5.22 -2.01 -0.58
CA GLY A 26 6.57 -2.45 -0.96
C GLY A 26 6.56 -3.80 -1.65
N ILE A 27 7.20 -3.86 -2.81
CA ILE A 27 7.50 -5.12 -3.47
C ILE A 27 8.95 -5.42 -3.11
N ILE A 28 9.14 -6.20 -2.03
CA ILE A 28 10.45 -6.51 -1.50
C ILE A 28 10.99 -7.72 -2.24
N ILE A 29 12.07 -7.53 -2.96
CA ILE A 29 12.70 -8.60 -3.74
C ILE A 29 14.01 -9.01 -3.07
N SER A 30 14.12 -10.28 -2.70
CA SER A 30 15.33 -10.83 -2.11
C SER A 30 16.38 -11.14 -3.18
N ASN A 31 17.60 -11.46 -2.74
CA ASN A 31 18.66 -11.86 -3.64
C ASN A 31 18.33 -13.13 -4.44
N ASP A 32 17.40 -13.94 -3.93
CA ASP A 32 16.94 -15.17 -4.60
C ASP A 32 15.75 -14.90 -5.52
N ASN A 33 15.42 -13.62 -5.78
CA ASN A 33 14.27 -13.21 -6.58
C ASN A 33 12.92 -13.65 -6.00
N LEU A 34 12.84 -13.74 -4.67
CA LEU A 34 11.59 -14.02 -3.97
C LEU A 34 10.97 -12.73 -3.48
N ILE A 35 9.64 -12.69 -3.48
CA ILE A 35 8.88 -11.52 -3.00
C ILE A 35 8.37 -11.81 -1.59
N SER A 36 8.58 -10.85 -0.68
CA SER A 36 8.08 -10.95 0.69
C SER A 36 6.62 -10.57 0.75
N LEU A 37 5.80 -11.44 1.32
CA LEU A 37 4.38 -11.20 1.53
C LEU A 37 4.03 -11.32 3.00
N ILE A 38 2.98 -10.60 3.40
CA ILE A 38 2.43 -10.68 4.74
C ILE A 38 1.13 -11.47 4.69
N TYR A 39 0.99 -12.46 5.57
CA TYR A 39 -0.24 -13.21 5.67
C TYR A 39 -1.17 -12.57 6.71
N SER A 40 -2.39 -12.26 6.30
CA SER A 40 -3.41 -11.76 7.22
C SER A 40 -4.19 -12.95 7.81
N GLN A 41 -4.01 -13.20 9.12
CA GLN A 41 -4.75 -14.27 9.79
C GLN A 41 -6.23 -13.94 9.90
N LYS A 42 -6.57 -12.65 10.01
CA LYS A 42 -7.96 -12.21 10.14
C LYS A 42 -8.77 -12.48 8.87
N TYR A 43 -8.18 -12.19 7.70
CA TYR A 43 -8.89 -12.29 6.41
C TYR A 43 -8.42 -13.44 5.55
N HIS A 44 -7.42 -14.21 6.00
CA HIS A 44 -6.91 -15.41 5.31
C HIS A 44 -6.41 -15.11 3.89
N PHE A 45 -5.64 -14.04 3.71
CA PHE A 45 -5.01 -13.76 2.43
C PHE A 45 -3.61 -13.16 2.62
N TYR A 46 -2.84 -13.20 1.55
CA TYR A 46 -1.51 -12.59 1.51
C TYR A 46 -1.60 -11.19 0.93
N LYS A 47 -0.76 -10.29 1.42
CA LYS A 47 -0.69 -8.93 0.93
C LYS A 47 0.75 -8.44 0.90
N LEU A 48 1.01 -7.40 0.09
CA LEU A 48 2.28 -6.70 0.11
C LEU A 48 2.38 -5.85 1.38
N PRO A 49 3.58 -5.77 2.00
CA PRO A 49 3.78 -4.89 3.16
C PRO A 49 3.57 -3.43 2.79
N GLY A 50 3.02 -2.67 3.70
CA GLY A 50 2.77 -1.26 3.50
C GLY A 50 1.57 -0.77 4.28
N GLY A 51 1.22 0.50 4.09
CA GLY A 51 0.08 1.09 4.78
C GLY A 51 -0.10 2.56 4.43
N GLY A 52 -0.99 3.21 5.16
CA GLY A 52 -1.34 4.60 4.94
C GLY A 52 -0.19 5.55 5.22
N ILE A 53 -0.11 6.58 4.40
CA ILE A 53 0.86 7.67 4.59
C ILE A 53 0.35 8.54 5.74
N GLU A 54 1.17 8.71 6.76
CA GLU A 54 0.84 9.60 7.86
C GLU A 54 1.18 11.06 7.51
N GLU A 55 0.52 11.98 8.19
CA GLU A 55 0.73 13.40 7.96
C GLU A 55 2.20 13.77 8.10
N GLY A 56 2.75 14.45 7.10
CA GLY A 56 4.14 14.87 7.09
C GLY A 56 5.13 13.83 6.62
N GLU A 57 4.70 12.60 6.36
CA GLU A 57 5.59 11.57 5.84
C GLU A 57 5.75 11.66 4.33
N SER A 58 6.97 11.41 3.86
CA SER A 58 7.21 11.12 2.44
C SER A 58 6.84 9.66 2.14
N HIS A 59 6.74 9.31 0.87
CA HIS A 59 6.53 7.92 0.47
C HIS A 59 7.64 7.01 1.00
N LEU A 60 8.89 7.45 0.92
CA LEU A 60 10.02 6.67 1.41
C LEU A 60 9.94 6.44 2.92
N GLU A 61 9.60 7.49 3.68
CA GLU A 61 9.45 7.37 5.12
C GLU A 61 8.33 6.40 5.49
N THR A 62 7.20 6.47 4.79
CA THR A 62 6.09 5.54 5.01
C THR A 62 6.52 4.10 4.69
N LEU A 63 7.21 3.90 3.57
CA LEU A 63 7.68 2.57 3.18
C LEU A 63 8.61 1.98 4.23
N ILE A 64 9.59 2.76 4.68
CA ILE A 64 10.54 2.32 5.70
C ILE A 64 9.82 1.94 6.99
N ARG A 65 8.92 2.80 7.47
CA ARG A 65 8.18 2.57 8.71
C ARG A 65 7.29 1.33 8.63
N GLU A 66 6.49 1.23 7.58
CA GLU A 66 5.54 0.12 7.44
C GLU A 66 6.23 -1.22 7.25
N VAL A 67 7.31 -1.26 6.45
CA VAL A 67 8.06 -2.50 6.25
C VAL A 67 8.68 -2.96 7.57
N ASP A 68 9.26 -2.03 8.35
CA ASP A 68 9.82 -2.35 9.65
C ASP A 68 8.75 -2.89 10.61
N GLU A 69 7.61 -2.20 10.71
CA GLU A 69 6.53 -2.60 11.61
C GLU A 69 5.97 -3.98 11.26
N GLU A 70 5.84 -4.29 9.99
CA GLU A 70 5.17 -5.52 9.56
C GLU A 70 6.11 -6.70 9.36
N THR A 71 7.37 -6.46 9.04
CA THR A 71 8.33 -7.54 8.71
C THR A 71 9.57 -7.56 9.59
N GLY A 72 9.89 -6.46 10.27
CA GLY A 72 11.15 -6.32 10.97
C GLY A 72 12.35 -6.06 10.07
N LEU A 73 12.13 -5.96 8.77
CA LEU A 73 13.20 -5.70 7.80
C LEU A 73 13.41 -4.20 7.62
N THR A 74 14.63 -3.82 7.25
CA THR A 74 15.00 -2.43 7.00
C THR A 74 15.13 -2.21 5.50
N VAL A 75 14.32 -1.31 4.94
CA VAL A 75 14.42 -0.92 3.53
C VAL A 75 15.75 -0.23 3.28
N ILE A 76 16.42 -0.62 2.20
CA ILE A 76 17.63 0.06 1.73
C ILE A 76 17.17 1.23 0.86
N PRO A 77 17.33 2.49 1.32
CA PRO A 77 16.74 3.64 0.62
C PRO A 77 17.18 3.75 -0.84
N ASP A 78 18.46 3.49 -1.14
CA ASP A 78 18.96 3.62 -2.49
C ASP A 78 18.44 2.54 -3.45
N SER A 79 17.83 1.49 -2.92
CA SER A 79 17.26 0.42 -3.74
C SER A 79 15.85 0.71 -4.20
N VAL A 80 15.21 1.74 -3.67
CA VAL A 80 13.79 2.00 -3.90
C VAL A 80 13.55 2.55 -5.31
N GLN A 81 12.67 1.88 -6.05
CA GLN A 81 12.31 2.27 -7.42
C GLN A 81 10.80 2.31 -7.55
N GLU A 82 10.30 3.30 -8.27
CA GLU A 82 8.87 3.39 -8.57
C GLU A 82 8.44 2.22 -9.45
N PHE A 83 7.33 1.58 -9.10
CA PHE A 83 6.73 0.54 -9.91
C PHE A 83 5.46 1.05 -10.59
N GLY A 84 4.54 1.63 -9.84
CA GLY A 84 3.31 2.16 -10.37
C GLY A 84 2.31 2.48 -9.29
N GLU A 85 1.13 2.94 -9.70
CA GLU A 85 0.07 3.27 -8.77
C GLU A 85 -1.26 2.67 -9.21
N ALA A 86 -2.16 2.44 -8.25
CA ALA A 86 -3.48 1.89 -8.52
C ALA A 86 -4.51 2.56 -7.61
N LEU A 87 -5.76 2.60 -8.08
CA LEU A 87 -6.88 3.12 -7.32
C LEU A 87 -7.84 2.00 -6.96
N ARG A 88 -8.36 2.07 -5.73
CA ARG A 88 -9.49 1.26 -5.28
C ARG A 88 -10.59 2.21 -4.83
N ILE A 89 -11.77 2.05 -5.38
CA ILE A 89 -12.93 2.89 -5.08
C ILE A 89 -14.06 1.98 -4.64
N GLN A 90 -14.61 2.25 -3.44
CA GLN A 90 -15.69 1.44 -2.89
C GLN A 90 -16.41 2.22 -1.79
N LYS A 91 -17.56 1.74 -1.36
CA LYS A 91 -18.20 2.35 -0.21
C LYS A 91 -17.34 2.11 1.03
N SER A 92 -17.29 3.11 1.92
CA SER A 92 -16.54 3.00 3.16
C SER A 92 -17.15 1.91 4.06
N SER A 93 -16.30 1.10 4.68
CA SER A 93 -16.74 0.10 5.65
C SER A 93 -16.92 0.69 7.06
N THR A 94 -16.49 1.92 7.27
CA THR A 94 -16.48 2.55 8.59
C THR A 94 -17.30 3.83 8.66
N LEU A 95 -17.40 4.58 7.57
CA LEU A 95 -18.12 5.87 7.52
C LEU A 95 -19.37 5.72 6.68
N LYS A 96 -20.51 6.18 7.24
CA LYS A 96 -21.78 6.12 6.54
C LYS A 96 -21.80 7.10 5.37
N ASP A 97 -22.44 6.68 4.26
CA ASP A 97 -22.65 7.53 3.07
C ASP A 97 -21.36 8.19 2.59
N THR A 98 -20.29 7.41 2.58
CA THR A 98 -18.95 7.88 2.19
C THR A 98 -18.32 6.92 1.19
N ILE A 99 -17.73 7.49 0.16
CA ILE A 99 -16.96 6.74 -0.85
C ILE A 99 -15.51 6.69 -0.37
N PHE A 100 -14.97 5.48 -0.22
CA PHE A 100 -13.57 5.28 0.14
C PHE A 100 -12.74 5.18 -1.13
N VAL A 101 -11.76 6.09 -1.26
CA VAL A 101 -10.84 6.11 -2.40
C VAL A 101 -9.44 5.87 -1.87
N GLN A 102 -8.89 4.70 -2.16
CA GLN A 102 -7.54 4.35 -1.76
C GLN A 102 -6.62 4.42 -2.96
N GLN A 103 -5.57 5.24 -2.86
CA GLN A 103 -4.52 5.33 -3.85
C GLN A 103 -3.31 4.59 -3.33
N ASN A 104 -2.90 3.51 -4.02
CA ASN A 104 -1.74 2.71 -3.64
C ASN A 104 -0.57 3.04 -4.54
N PHE A 105 0.56 3.40 -3.92
CA PHE A 105 1.81 3.65 -4.62
C PHE A 105 2.73 2.45 -4.37
N TYR A 106 3.12 1.76 -5.44
CA TYR A 106 3.95 0.56 -5.36
C TYR A 106 5.39 0.88 -5.66
N TYR A 107 6.27 0.42 -4.79
CA TYR A 107 7.72 0.59 -4.93
C TYR A 107 8.40 -0.76 -4.84
N ILE A 108 9.38 -0.99 -5.73
CA ILE A 108 10.26 -2.14 -5.64
C ILE A 108 11.42 -1.75 -4.74
N CYS A 109 11.81 -2.62 -3.82
CA CYS A 109 12.92 -2.33 -2.93
C CYS A 109 13.63 -3.60 -2.47
N GLN A 110 14.83 -3.40 -1.92
CA GLN A 110 15.59 -4.41 -1.23
C GLN A 110 15.70 -4.04 0.25
N THR A 111 15.95 -5.04 1.08
CA THR A 111 15.98 -4.86 2.53
C THR A 111 17.20 -5.51 3.14
N THR A 112 17.55 -5.08 4.35
CA THR A 112 18.54 -5.72 5.22
C THR A 112 17.84 -6.16 6.50
N GLY A 113 18.49 -7.03 7.25
CA GLY A 113 17.97 -7.55 8.50
C GLY A 113 17.24 -8.86 8.32
N GLN A 114 16.89 -9.47 9.44
CA GLN A 114 16.25 -10.77 9.46
C GLN A 114 15.06 -10.74 10.39
#